data_3d1eb4aeea09579c711f095f5ca8c63b
#
_entry.id   3d1eb4aeea09579c711f095f5ca8c63b
#
_cell.length_a   1.000
_cell.length_b   1.000
_cell.length_c   1.000
_cell.angle_alpha   90.00
_cell.angle_beta   90.00
_cell.angle_gamma   90.00
#
_symmetry.space_group_name_H-M   'P 1'
#
loop_
_entity.id
_entity.type
_entity.pdbx_description
1 polymer ?
#
loop_
_entity_poly.entity_id
_entity_poly.type
_entity_poly.pdbx_seq_one_letter_code
_entity_poly.pdbx_strand_id
1 'polypeptide(L)'
;MNYPKGTIYLRDNAWYKMENLIKMGITSFAKDRSNTYITGEVERGEYICVVEIPLYKMHIIDKMLKSYFKPYHIYKGGGTEFYDRVIIDDFIELYLKQLNIEYKVLTKEEINLINRCERLRNLPNIDKIKNIINKFK
;
A
#
# COMPACT_ATOMS: atom_id res chain seq x y z
N MET A 1 -2.44 15.85 -12.01
CA MET A 1 -2.12 14.62 -12.76
C MET A 1 -3.30 14.25 -13.63
N ASN A 2 -3.14 14.34 -14.96
CA ASN A 2 -4.22 14.16 -15.92
C ASN A 2 -4.24 12.77 -16.58
N TYR A 3 -3.44 11.86 -16.13
CA TYR A 3 -3.33 10.49 -16.66
C TYR A 3 -3.95 9.50 -15.69
N PRO A 4 -4.24 8.27 -16.15
CA PRO A 4 -4.54 7.19 -15.24
C PRO A 4 -3.42 7.02 -14.22
N LYS A 5 -3.81 6.76 -12.99
CA LYS A 5 -2.88 6.68 -11.86
C LYS A 5 -2.61 5.25 -11.46
N GLY A 6 -1.34 4.97 -11.15
CA GLY A 6 -0.94 3.78 -10.43
C GLY A 6 -0.63 4.15 -8.98
N THR A 7 -0.42 3.16 -8.15
CA THR A 7 -0.16 3.35 -6.73
C THR A 7 1.04 2.54 -6.28
N ILE A 8 1.95 3.19 -5.54
CA ILE A 8 2.98 2.51 -4.76
C ILE A 8 2.59 2.65 -3.30
N TYR A 9 2.74 1.59 -2.52
CA TYR A 9 2.29 1.60 -1.14
C TYR A 9 3.23 0.85 -0.21
N LEU A 10 3.18 1.24 1.06
CA LEU A 10 3.70 0.47 2.19
C LEU A 10 2.52 -0.02 3.02
N ARG A 11 2.54 -1.30 3.37
CA ARG A 11 1.48 -1.93 4.15
C ARG A 11 2.07 -2.57 5.40
N ASP A 12 1.38 -2.41 6.52
CA ASP A 12 1.84 -2.81 7.84
C ASP A 12 0.76 -3.59 8.60
N ASN A 13 1.19 -4.39 9.56
CA ASN A 13 0.31 -5.02 10.54
C ASN A 13 1.14 -5.37 11.79
N ALA A 14 0.47 -5.88 12.83
CA ALA A 14 1.14 -6.21 14.08
C ALA A 14 2.21 -7.29 13.89
N TRP A 15 1.97 -8.27 13.03
CA TRP A 15 2.93 -9.33 12.77
C TRP A 15 4.17 -8.82 12.04
N TYR A 16 3.99 -7.96 11.05
CA TYR A 16 5.13 -7.33 10.37
C TYR A 16 6.00 -6.53 11.35
N LYS A 17 5.37 -5.84 12.30
CA LYS A 17 6.09 -5.09 13.35
C LYS A 17 6.95 -6.02 14.22
N MET A 18 6.40 -7.16 14.62
CA MET A 18 7.12 -8.14 15.43
C MET A 18 8.34 -8.70 14.68
N GLU A 19 8.21 -8.95 13.39
CA GLU A 19 9.27 -9.48 12.54
C GLU A 19 10.20 -8.42 11.96
N ASN A 20 9.97 -7.16 12.29
CA ASN A 20 10.71 -6.02 11.76
C ASN A 20 10.61 -5.89 10.24
N LEU A 21 9.44 -6.17 9.69
CA LEU A 21 9.15 -6.14 8.26
C LEU A 21 8.21 -5.02 7.88
N ILE A 22 8.24 -4.65 6.60
CA ILE A 22 7.23 -3.84 5.95
C ILE A 22 6.97 -4.41 4.56
N LYS A 23 5.74 -4.34 4.10
CA LYS A 23 5.40 -4.78 2.76
C LYS A 23 5.35 -3.58 1.83
N MET A 24 6.07 -3.66 0.71
CA MET A 24 6.05 -2.66 -0.35
C MET A 24 5.51 -3.28 -1.63
N GLY A 25 4.60 -2.60 -2.29
CA GLY A 25 4.01 -3.13 -3.52
C GLY A 25 3.46 -2.05 -4.41
N ILE A 26 2.95 -2.49 -5.55
CA ILE A 26 2.27 -1.63 -6.52
C ILE A 26 0.88 -2.17 -6.83
N THR A 27 -0.01 -1.27 -7.19
CA THR A 27 -1.34 -1.65 -7.68
C THR A 27 -1.90 -0.54 -8.56
N SER A 28 -2.72 -0.90 -9.51
CA SER A 28 -3.47 0.09 -10.28
C SER A 28 -4.58 0.74 -9.43
N PHE A 29 -5.01 0.10 -8.35
CA PHE A 29 -6.08 0.60 -7.51
C PHE A 29 -5.97 0.07 -6.08
N ALA A 30 -5.55 0.94 -5.14
CA ALA A 30 -5.26 0.54 -3.76
C ALA A 30 -6.46 -0.08 -3.04
N LYS A 31 -7.67 0.45 -3.25
CA LYS A 31 -8.87 -0.08 -2.61
C LYS A 31 -9.14 -1.53 -2.99
N ASP A 32 -8.96 -1.87 -4.26
CA ASP A 32 -9.22 -3.22 -4.75
C ASP A 32 -8.13 -4.20 -4.30
N ARG A 33 -6.88 -3.74 -4.26
CA ARG A 33 -5.76 -4.57 -3.80
C ARG A 33 -5.92 -4.99 -2.34
N SER A 34 -6.49 -4.14 -1.50
CA SER A 34 -6.77 -4.45 -0.10
C SER A 34 -7.58 -5.74 0.06
N ASN A 35 -8.52 -6.00 -0.83
CA ASN A 35 -9.35 -7.21 -0.79
C ASN A 35 -8.52 -8.49 -0.95
N THR A 36 -7.42 -8.43 -1.69
CA THR A 36 -6.53 -9.57 -1.90
C THR A 36 -5.78 -9.94 -0.61
N TYR A 37 -5.42 -8.95 0.20
CA TYR A 37 -4.65 -9.18 1.43
C TYR A 37 -5.46 -9.85 2.53
N ILE A 38 -6.77 -9.71 2.53
CA ILE A 38 -7.65 -10.29 3.55
C ILE A 38 -7.50 -11.78 3.68
N THR A 39 -7.33 -12.47 2.55
CA THR A 39 -7.21 -13.93 2.52
C THR A 39 -5.78 -14.40 2.76
N GLY A 40 -4.79 -13.52 2.61
CA GLY A 40 -3.38 -13.88 2.70
C GLY A 40 -2.65 -13.40 3.95
N GLU A 41 -3.24 -12.49 4.72
CA GLU A 41 -2.60 -11.95 5.92
C GLU A 41 -3.04 -12.70 7.17
N VAL A 42 -2.07 -13.13 8.00
CA VAL A 42 -2.34 -13.77 9.29
C VAL A 42 -3.04 -12.79 10.23
N GLU A 43 -2.62 -11.54 10.21
CA GLU A 43 -3.31 -10.43 10.85
C GLU A 43 -3.66 -9.39 9.83
N ARG A 44 -4.81 -8.75 10.04
CA ARG A 44 -5.27 -7.69 9.16
C ARG A 44 -4.29 -6.54 9.14
N GLY A 45 -3.90 -6.15 7.94
CA GLY A 45 -3.02 -5.02 7.75
C GLY A 45 -3.75 -3.76 7.32
N GLU A 46 -2.97 -2.70 7.21
CA GLU A 46 -3.45 -1.42 6.70
C GLU A 46 -2.33 -0.70 5.97
N TYR A 47 -2.70 0.18 5.06
CA TYR A 47 -1.75 1.05 4.39
C TYR A 47 -1.25 2.11 5.36
N ILE A 48 0.06 2.36 5.35
CA ILE A 48 0.68 3.44 6.12
C ILE A 48 1.27 4.52 5.23
N CYS A 49 1.52 4.19 3.96
CA CYS A 49 1.98 5.14 2.96
C CYS A 49 1.37 4.75 1.62
N VAL A 50 0.82 5.70 0.91
CA VAL A 50 0.25 5.50 -0.41
C VAL A 50 0.67 6.67 -1.30
N VAL A 51 1.27 6.35 -2.45
CA VAL A 51 1.75 7.35 -3.40
C VAL A 51 1.14 7.08 -4.76
N GLU A 52 0.49 8.10 -5.32
CA GLU A 52 -0.02 8.05 -6.69
C GLU A 52 1.05 8.49 -7.67
N ILE A 53 1.20 7.73 -8.75
CA ILE A 53 2.14 7.98 -9.83
C ILE A 53 1.41 7.76 -11.16
N PRO A 54 1.96 8.23 -12.30
CA PRO A 54 1.38 7.89 -13.59
C PRO A 54 1.38 6.37 -13.81
N LEU A 55 0.23 5.82 -14.20
CA LEU A 55 0.08 4.37 -14.38
C LEU A 55 1.08 3.79 -15.38
N TYR A 56 1.35 4.53 -16.46
CA TYR A 56 2.27 4.05 -17.50
C TYR A 56 3.73 3.93 -17.03
N LYS A 57 4.08 4.57 -15.91
CA LYS A 57 5.42 4.50 -15.30
C LYS A 57 5.49 3.52 -14.12
N MET A 58 4.37 2.94 -13.73
CA MET A 58 4.27 2.16 -12.49
C MET A 58 5.27 1.01 -12.44
N HIS A 59 5.37 0.21 -13.50
CA HIS A 59 6.26 -0.94 -13.52
C HIS A 59 7.75 -0.55 -13.53
N ILE A 60 8.09 0.51 -14.22
CA ILE A 60 9.46 1.03 -14.27
C ILE A 60 9.87 1.52 -12.88
N ILE A 61 8.99 2.27 -12.23
CA ILE A 61 9.23 2.82 -10.90
C ILE A 61 9.33 1.70 -9.87
N ASP A 62 8.46 0.70 -9.93
CA ASP A 62 8.53 -0.48 -9.06
C ASP A 62 9.87 -1.20 -9.17
N LYS A 63 10.34 -1.40 -10.40
CA LYS A 63 11.62 -2.04 -10.67
C LYS A 63 12.79 -1.23 -10.09
N MET A 64 12.75 0.08 -10.23
CA MET A 64 13.76 0.98 -9.67
C MET A 64 13.75 0.97 -8.14
N LEU A 65 12.55 0.95 -7.53
CA LEU A 65 12.39 0.85 -6.07
C LEU A 65 12.99 -0.45 -5.55
N LYS A 66 12.68 -1.56 -6.18
CA LYS A 66 13.21 -2.88 -5.80
C LYS A 66 14.73 -2.91 -5.89
N SER A 67 15.29 -2.28 -6.91
CA SER A 67 16.74 -2.18 -7.07
C SER A 67 17.36 -1.31 -5.98
N TYR A 68 16.77 -0.16 -5.69
CA TYR A 68 17.27 0.78 -4.69
C TYR A 68 17.25 0.17 -3.28
N PHE A 69 16.15 -0.50 -2.92
CA PHE A 69 15.97 -1.09 -1.60
C PHE A 69 16.45 -2.54 -1.50
N LYS A 70 17.12 -3.06 -2.53
CA LYS A 70 17.63 -4.44 -2.54
C LYS A 70 18.44 -4.81 -1.28
N PRO A 71 19.32 -3.95 -0.73
CA PRO A 71 20.06 -4.28 0.48
C PRO A 71 19.18 -4.54 1.71
N TYR A 72 17.94 -4.05 1.69
CA TYR A 72 16.98 -4.20 2.79
C TYR A 72 15.93 -5.27 2.52
N HIS A 73 16.04 -5.96 1.41
CA HIS A 73 15.08 -7.00 1.01
C HIS A 73 15.18 -8.22 1.93
N ILE A 74 14.04 -8.73 2.35
CA ILE A 74 13.94 -9.89 3.22
C ILE A 74 13.13 -10.97 2.53
N TYR A 75 13.72 -12.16 2.40
CA TYR A 75 13.02 -13.32 1.84
C TYR A 75 12.31 -14.04 2.97
N LYS A 76 10.98 -13.98 2.97
CA LYS A 76 10.16 -14.63 3.99
C LYS A 76 9.03 -15.42 3.31
N GLY A 77 9.01 -16.74 3.54
CA GLY A 77 7.93 -17.60 3.06
C GLY A 77 7.66 -17.52 1.57
N GLY A 78 8.66 -17.23 0.74
CA GLY A 78 8.49 -17.04 -0.70
C GLY A 78 7.99 -15.65 -1.11
N GLY A 79 7.72 -14.77 -0.17
CA GLY A 79 7.30 -13.39 -0.46
C GLY A 79 8.46 -12.55 -0.98
N THR A 80 8.23 -11.81 -2.06
CA THR A 80 9.25 -10.94 -2.68
C THR A 80 9.07 -9.48 -2.35
N GLU A 81 8.01 -9.12 -1.62
CA GLU A 81 7.61 -7.75 -1.35
C GLU A 81 7.96 -7.27 0.06
N PHE A 82 8.71 -8.05 0.83
CA PHE A 82 9.05 -7.72 2.21
C PHE A 82 10.43 -7.09 2.33
N TYR A 83 10.51 -6.05 3.15
CA TYR A 83 11.72 -5.26 3.38
C TYR A 83 11.90 -4.98 4.86
N ASP A 84 13.12 -4.64 5.27
CA ASP A 84 13.37 -4.14 6.62
C ASP A 84 12.58 -2.86 6.84
N ARG A 85 12.01 -2.70 8.02
CA ARG A 85 11.18 -1.53 8.37
C ARG A 85 11.93 -0.20 8.28
N VAL A 86 13.24 -0.23 8.28
CA VAL A 86 14.06 1.00 8.16
C VAL A 86 13.74 1.78 6.87
N ILE A 87 13.26 1.12 5.82
CA ILE A 87 12.93 1.79 4.56
C ILE A 87 11.75 2.76 4.68
N ILE A 88 10.92 2.64 5.72
CA ILE A 88 9.76 3.52 5.91
C ILE A 88 10.19 4.99 5.95
N ASP A 89 11.26 5.28 6.70
CA ASP A 89 11.72 6.66 6.86
C ASP A 89 12.33 7.23 5.58
N ASP A 90 12.96 6.38 4.78
CA ASP A 90 13.67 6.80 3.58
C ASP A 90 12.81 6.79 2.32
N PHE A 91 11.64 6.18 2.40
CA PHE A 91 10.82 5.86 1.22
C PHE A 91 10.45 7.11 0.40
N ILE A 92 9.97 8.15 1.06
CA ILE A 92 9.56 9.38 0.38
C ILE A 92 10.74 10.34 0.21
N GLU A 93 11.48 10.58 1.31
CA GLU A 93 12.48 11.66 1.35
C GLU A 93 13.71 11.36 0.50
N LEU A 94 14.21 10.12 0.51
CA LEU A 94 15.44 9.79 -0.19
C LEU A 94 15.20 9.25 -1.59
N TYR A 95 14.05 8.64 -1.83
CA TYR A 95 13.84 7.95 -3.10
C TYR A 95 12.91 8.71 -4.05
N LEU A 96 11.68 8.95 -3.65
CA LEU A 96 10.69 9.54 -4.57
C LEU A 96 11.08 10.94 -5.04
N LYS A 97 11.66 11.73 -4.16
CA LYS A 97 12.11 13.09 -4.51
C LYS A 97 13.22 13.10 -5.55
N GLN A 98 14.04 12.04 -5.59
CA GLN A 98 15.16 11.95 -6.52
C GLN A 98 14.76 11.49 -7.91
N LEU A 99 13.58 10.88 -8.05
CA LEU A 99 13.15 10.32 -9.34
C LEU A 99 12.76 11.35 -10.39
N ASN A 100 12.59 12.61 -9.99
CA ASN A 100 12.17 13.69 -10.88
C ASN A 100 10.93 13.31 -11.72
N ILE A 101 9.96 12.68 -11.10
CA ILE A 101 8.68 12.28 -11.67
C ILE A 101 7.55 13.00 -10.98
N GLU A 102 6.41 13.10 -11.65
CA GLU A 102 5.18 13.53 -10.99
C GLU A 102 4.69 12.48 -10.03
N TYR A 103 4.44 12.86 -8.78
CA TYR A 103 3.84 11.96 -7.79
C TYR A 103 3.01 12.76 -6.79
N LYS A 104 2.05 12.08 -6.16
CA LYS A 104 1.24 12.63 -5.09
C LYS A 104 1.25 11.68 -3.91
N VAL A 105 1.76 12.13 -2.76
CA VAL A 105 1.66 11.39 -1.50
C VAL A 105 0.29 11.65 -0.91
N LEU A 106 -0.48 10.60 -0.66
CA LEU A 106 -1.79 10.74 -0.06
C LEU A 106 -1.68 11.23 1.39
N THR A 107 -2.64 12.02 1.81
CA THR A 107 -2.73 12.50 3.19
C THR A 107 -3.11 11.36 4.12
N LYS A 108 -2.88 11.54 5.42
CA LYS A 108 -3.28 10.59 6.44
C LYS A 108 -4.80 10.33 6.40
N GLU A 109 -5.59 11.37 6.15
CA GLU A 109 -7.04 11.26 6.06
C GLU A 109 -7.46 10.41 4.86
N GLU A 110 -6.83 10.60 3.72
CA GLU A 110 -7.09 9.82 2.50
C GLU A 110 -6.73 8.35 2.73
N ILE A 111 -5.58 8.07 3.35
CA ILE A 111 -5.14 6.71 3.67
C ILE A 111 -6.12 6.05 4.65
N ASN A 112 -6.54 6.78 5.69
CA ASN A 112 -7.51 6.28 6.66
C ASN A 112 -8.84 5.90 5.99
N LEU A 113 -9.25 6.67 5.00
CA LEU A 113 -10.47 6.37 4.24
C LEU A 113 -10.33 5.05 3.46
N ILE A 114 -9.20 4.83 2.82
CA ILE A 114 -8.92 3.57 2.10
C ILE A 114 -8.96 2.39 3.08
N ASN A 115 -8.28 2.50 4.20
CA ASN A 115 -8.23 1.46 5.23
C ASN A 115 -9.62 1.18 5.82
N ARG A 116 -10.42 2.22 6.00
CA ARG A 116 -11.80 2.09 6.48
C ARG A 116 -12.67 1.34 5.49
N CYS A 117 -12.56 1.63 4.21
CA CYS A 117 -13.27 0.91 3.17
C CYS A 117 -12.93 -0.58 3.16
N GLU A 118 -11.66 -0.92 3.35
CA GLU A 118 -11.22 -2.30 3.47
C GLU A 118 -11.88 -3.00 4.68
N ARG A 119 -11.85 -2.36 5.85
CA ARG A 119 -12.45 -2.92 7.07
C ARG A 119 -13.94 -3.23 6.89
N LEU A 120 -14.66 -2.33 6.23
CA LEU A 120 -16.09 -2.50 5.98
C LEU A 120 -16.39 -3.66 5.05
N ARG A 121 -15.53 -3.90 4.07
CA ARG A 121 -15.70 -5.01 3.11
C ARG A 121 -15.55 -6.38 3.76
N ASN A 122 -14.89 -6.45 4.92
CA ASN A 122 -14.55 -7.70 5.59
C ASN A 122 -15.47 -8.10 6.72
N LEU A 123 -16.46 -7.28 7.02
CA LEU A 123 -17.42 -7.60 8.06
C LEU A 123 -18.45 -8.58 7.55
N PRO A 124 -18.92 -9.53 8.40
CA PRO A 124 -20.05 -10.37 8.05
C PRO A 124 -21.26 -9.51 7.68
N ASN A 125 -22.10 -10.00 6.77
CA ASN A 125 -23.29 -9.28 6.29
C ASN A 125 -22.94 -7.95 5.63
N ILE A 126 -22.02 -7.99 4.68
CA ILE A 126 -21.52 -6.81 3.97
C ILE A 126 -22.64 -6.00 3.30
N ASP A 127 -23.70 -6.67 2.83
CA ASP A 127 -24.86 -6.01 2.19
C ASP A 127 -25.61 -5.14 3.18
N LYS A 128 -25.79 -5.62 4.43
CA LYS A 128 -26.39 -4.83 5.49
C LYS A 128 -25.58 -3.58 5.81
N ILE A 129 -24.27 -3.72 5.83
CA ILE A 129 -23.34 -2.61 6.08
C ILE A 129 -23.40 -1.60 4.95
N LYS A 130 -23.41 -2.06 3.69
CA LYS A 130 -23.56 -1.19 2.52
C LYS A 130 -24.86 -0.40 2.58
N ASN A 131 -25.94 -1.03 3.00
CA ASN A 131 -27.24 -0.35 3.16
C ASN A 131 -27.17 0.75 4.22
N ILE A 132 -26.50 0.48 5.34
CA ILE A 132 -26.29 1.47 6.40
C ILE A 132 -25.48 2.66 5.88
N ILE A 133 -24.39 2.39 5.17
CA ILE A 133 -23.53 3.43 4.59
C ILE A 133 -24.33 4.29 3.63
N ASN A 134 -25.13 3.68 2.76
CA ASN A 134 -25.94 4.40 1.78
C ASN A 134 -26.98 5.33 2.42
N LYS A 135 -27.48 5.00 3.60
CA LYS A 135 -28.39 5.86 4.34
C LYS A 135 -27.73 7.13 4.87
N PHE A 136 -26.41 7.13 5.05
CA PHE A 136 -25.64 8.25 5.58
C PHE A 136 -24.92 9.06 4.50
N LYS A 137 -25.12 8.75 3.26
CA LYS A 137 -24.53 9.52 2.14
C LYS A 137 -25.36 10.76 1.80
#